data_0bab2621286222ea8936a9493e01bf6b
#
_entry.id   0bab2621286222ea8936a9493e01bf6b
#
_cell.length_a   1.000
_cell.length_b   1.000
_cell.length_c   1.000
_cell.angle_alpha   90.00
_cell.angle_beta   90.00
_cell.angle_gamma   90.00
#
_symmetry.space_group_name_H-M   'P 1'
#
loop_
_entity.id
_entity.type
_entity.pdbx_description
1 polymer ?
#
loop_
_entity_poly.entity_id
_entity_poly.type
_entity_poly.pdbx_seq_one_letter_code
_entity_poly.pdbx_strand_id
1 'polypeptide(L)'
;MVGLSQPSAGKVQRNARVVSYVPDVFTSHDRLSASAYLRHMGRIRGLSTRAARDRSLELLDRLALAGGADTPMRKLSKGNAQKVALAQALLDPPQLLVLDEPWAGLDATAHSTLRDLLTEAADQGAAVAFTEHSADVVRSTATRVCELDRGRLTTVHRPADLTELHLIPGAGLDWDHHPDVLDVRRTDAGVVLLLPTGRHDAALLTALNHGWSVVTVRQVKPE
;
A
#
# COMPACT_ATOMS: atom_id res chain seq x y z
N MET A 1 -15.08 1.00 9.52
CA MET A 1 -14.88 0.24 8.27
C MET A 1 -15.15 -1.25 8.45
N VAL A 2 -14.50 -1.95 9.34
CA VAL A 2 -14.68 -3.42 9.52
C VAL A 2 -15.92 -3.84 10.30
N GLY A 3 -16.62 -2.94 10.95
CA GLY A 3 -17.88 -3.22 11.66
C GLY A 3 -17.70 -3.69 13.11
N LEU A 4 -16.51 -3.49 13.70
CA LEU A 4 -16.25 -3.83 15.11
C LEU A 4 -16.90 -2.86 16.10
N SER A 5 -17.22 -1.65 15.66
CA SER A 5 -17.86 -0.62 16.46
C SER A 5 -18.99 0.04 15.69
N GLN A 6 -20.01 0.49 16.40
CA GLN A 6 -21.07 1.30 15.81
C GLN A 6 -20.64 2.78 15.80
N PRO A 7 -20.95 3.54 14.74
CA PRO A 7 -20.68 4.97 14.72
C PRO A 7 -21.55 5.68 15.77
N SER A 8 -20.99 6.66 16.47
CA SER A 8 -21.74 7.50 17.42
C SER A 8 -22.70 8.46 16.70
N ALA A 9 -22.41 8.79 15.44
CA ALA A 9 -23.26 9.59 14.57
C ALA A 9 -22.96 9.27 13.09
N GLY A 10 -23.88 9.62 12.21
CA GLY A 10 -23.74 9.39 10.76
C GLY A 10 -24.05 7.96 10.31
N LYS A 11 -23.67 7.62 9.07
CA LYS A 11 -23.91 6.32 8.47
C LYS A 11 -22.60 5.76 7.86
N VAL A 12 -22.36 4.49 8.06
CA VAL A 12 -21.29 3.73 7.38
C VAL A 12 -21.94 2.85 6.31
N GLN A 13 -21.59 3.09 5.06
CA GLN A 13 -22.00 2.26 3.94
C GLN A 13 -20.83 1.38 3.50
N ARG A 14 -21.07 0.08 3.36
CA ARG A 14 -20.09 -0.91 2.94
C ARG A 14 -20.73 -1.86 1.96
N ASN A 15 -20.17 -1.91 0.76
CA ASN A 15 -20.63 -2.82 -0.31
C ASN A 15 -19.84 -4.14 -0.35
N ALA A 16 -18.70 -4.21 0.35
CA ALA A 16 -17.87 -5.40 0.43
C ALA A 16 -18.56 -6.49 1.26
N ARG A 17 -18.68 -7.69 0.69
CA ARG A 17 -19.21 -8.90 1.36
C ARG A 17 -18.11 -9.62 2.14
N VAL A 18 -16.92 -9.77 1.54
CA VAL A 18 -15.76 -10.40 2.15
C VAL A 18 -14.83 -9.32 2.67
N VAL A 19 -14.75 -9.19 3.98
CA VAL A 19 -13.89 -8.21 4.66
C VAL A 19 -12.89 -8.96 5.49
N SER A 20 -11.61 -8.64 5.32
CA SER A 20 -10.52 -9.14 6.16
C SER A 20 -9.92 -8.01 6.97
N TYR A 21 -9.54 -8.32 8.20
CA TYR A 21 -8.92 -7.38 9.12
C TYR A 21 -7.70 -8.00 9.80
N VAL A 22 -6.63 -7.25 9.86
CA VAL A 22 -5.41 -7.59 10.60
C VAL A 22 -5.21 -6.52 11.67
N PRO A 23 -5.30 -6.84 12.97
CA PRO A 23 -5.03 -5.90 14.05
C PRO A 23 -3.52 -5.68 14.22
N ASP A 24 -3.11 -4.56 14.83
CA ASP A 24 -1.71 -4.28 15.24
C ASP A 24 -1.14 -5.41 16.13
N VAL A 25 -1.95 -5.88 17.06
CA VAL A 25 -1.54 -6.97 17.95
C VAL A 25 -2.39 -8.19 17.70
N PHE A 26 -1.78 -9.21 17.14
CA PHE A 26 -2.37 -10.53 17.00
C PHE A 26 -1.73 -11.49 18.00
N THR A 27 -2.52 -11.96 18.96
CA THR A 27 -2.09 -12.94 19.96
C THR A 27 -2.93 -14.20 19.84
N SER A 28 -2.28 -15.34 19.87
CA SER A 28 -2.97 -16.62 19.95
C SER A 28 -2.38 -17.45 21.08
N HIS A 29 -3.24 -17.90 21.96
CA HIS A 29 -2.90 -18.82 23.05
C HIS A 29 -3.16 -20.28 22.69
N ASP A 30 -3.53 -20.54 21.43
CA ASP A 30 -3.87 -21.84 20.93
C ASP A 30 -2.68 -22.82 20.93
N ARG A 31 -2.99 -24.08 21.21
CA ARG A 31 -2.04 -25.19 21.08
C ARG A 31 -1.96 -25.72 19.65
N LEU A 32 -2.86 -25.30 18.78
CA LEU A 32 -2.84 -25.65 17.36
C LEU A 32 -1.55 -25.18 16.70
N SER A 33 -1.07 -25.90 15.70
CA SER A 33 -0.02 -25.38 14.81
C SER A 33 -0.56 -24.28 13.92
N ALA A 34 0.34 -23.42 13.40
CA ALA A 34 -0.03 -22.33 12.50
C ALA A 34 -0.85 -22.84 11.29
N SER A 35 -0.41 -23.94 10.67
CA SER A 35 -1.13 -24.57 9.56
C SER A 35 -2.50 -25.11 9.96
N ALA A 36 -2.60 -25.77 11.11
CA ALA A 36 -3.88 -26.28 11.60
C ALA A 36 -4.86 -25.15 11.92
N TYR A 37 -4.37 -24.07 12.54
CA TYR A 37 -5.14 -22.87 12.82
C TYR A 37 -5.68 -22.23 11.52
N LEU A 38 -4.81 -21.94 10.56
CA LEU A 38 -5.21 -21.32 9.28
C LEU A 38 -6.18 -22.20 8.49
N ARG A 39 -5.94 -23.51 8.45
CA ARG A 39 -6.87 -24.46 7.82
C ARG A 39 -8.26 -24.42 8.48
N HIS A 40 -8.31 -24.31 9.80
CA HIS A 40 -9.57 -24.17 10.52
C HIS A 40 -10.28 -22.86 10.16
N MET A 41 -9.55 -21.73 10.14
CA MET A 41 -10.08 -20.43 9.75
C MET A 41 -10.56 -20.40 8.29
N GLY A 42 -9.84 -21.05 7.39
CA GLY A 42 -10.24 -21.17 5.98
C GLY A 42 -11.56 -21.92 5.84
N ARG A 43 -11.74 -23.01 6.60
CA ARG A 43 -13.01 -23.76 6.61
C ARG A 43 -14.18 -22.94 7.16
N ILE A 44 -13.97 -22.15 8.21
CA ILE A 44 -14.98 -21.22 8.74
C ILE A 44 -15.42 -20.22 7.67
N ARG A 45 -14.50 -19.81 6.80
CA ARG A 45 -14.78 -18.93 5.65
C ARG A 45 -15.37 -19.66 4.43
N GLY A 46 -15.63 -20.96 4.51
CA GLY A 46 -16.27 -21.74 3.46
C GLY A 46 -15.33 -22.42 2.46
N LEU A 47 -14.01 -22.35 2.67
CA LEU A 47 -13.06 -23.07 1.82
C LEU A 47 -13.19 -24.58 2.03
N SER A 48 -12.99 -25.36 0.97
CA SER A 48 -12.85 -26.81 1.10
C SER A 48 -11.62 -27.18 1.95
N THR A 49 -11.60 -28.35 2.55
CA THR A 49 -10.47 -28.81 3.37
C THR A 49 -9.16 -28.78 2.59
N ARG A 50 -9.19 -29.17 1.31
CA ARG A 50 -8.02 -29.14 0.42
C ARG A 50 -7.58 -27.71 0.15
N ALA A 51 -8.48 -26.83 -0.30
CA ALA A 51 -8.16 -25.45 -0.60
C ALA A 51 -7.62 -24.70 0.63
N ALA A 52 -8.26 -24.90 1.81
CA ALA A 52 -7.80 -24.28 3.05
C ALA A 52 -6.39 -24.76 3.44
N ARG A 53 -6.07 -26.04 3.23
CA ARG A 53 -4.73 -26.60 3.49
C ARG A 53 -3.70 -26.00 2.53
N ASP A 54 -3.97 -26.11 1.25
CA ASP A 54 -3.01 -25.74 0.21
C ASP A 54 -2.71 -24.22 0.30
N ARG A 55 -3.74 -23.40 0.48
CA ARG A 55 -3.58 -21.96 0.65
C ARG A 55 -2.87 -21.57 1.95
N SER A 56 -3.15 -22.29 3.05
CA SER A 56 -2.45 -22.06 4.33
C SER A 56 -0.95 -22.30 4.21
N LEU A 57 -0.55 -23.39 3.58
CA LEU A 57 0.86 -23.74 3.41
C LEU A 57 1.57 -22.77 2.49
N GLU A 58 0.94 -22.40 1.36
CA GLU A 58 1.46 -21.42 0.43
C GLU A 58 1.75 -20.07 1.12
N LEU A 59 0.79 -19.54 1.88
CA LEU A 59 0.95 -18.24 2.54
C LEU A 59 2.00 -18.26 3.66
N LEU A 60 2.06 -19.35 4.43
CA LEU A 60 3.08 -19.51 5.48
C LEU A 60 4.49 -19.65 4.90
N ASP A 61 4.63 -20.30 3.76
CA ASP A 61 5.90 -20.42 3.04
C ASP A 61 6.33 -19.04 2.48
N ARG A 62 5.45 -18.36 1.76
CA ARG A 62 5.70 -17.01 1.22
C ARG A 62 6.11 -16.01 2.31
N LEU A 63 5.45 -16.05 3.46
CA LEU A 63 5.76 -15.18 4.60
C LEU A 63 6.98 -15.64 5.40
N ALA A 64 7.61 -16.74 5.00
CA ALA A 64 8.79 -17.33 5.66
C ALA A 64 8.58 -17.46 7.18
N LEU A 65 7.54 -18.22 7.59
CA LEU A 65 7.23 -18.43 9.01
C LEU A 65 8.40 -19.17 9.69
N ALA A 66 9.06 -18.51 10.62
CA ALA A 66 10.15 -19.14 11.35
C ALA A 66 9.65 -20.33 12.20
N GLY A 67 10.37 -21.44 12.12
CA GLY A 67 9.99 -22.69 12.75
C GLY A 67 9.00 -23.54 11.94
N GLY A 68 8.52 -23.02 10.80
CA GLY A 68 7.66 -23.74 9.87
C GLY A 68 6.18 -23.82 10.28
N ALA A 69 5.39 -24.40 9.39
CA ALA A 69 3.93 -24.45 9.47
C ALA A 69 3.38 -25.22 10.69
N ASP A 70 4.18 -26.12 11.26
CA ASP A 70 3.77 -26.95 12.40
C ASP A 70 4.11 -26.32 13.76
N THR A 71 4.67 -25.10 13.77
CA THR A 71 4.93 -24.37 15.01
C THR A 71 3.62 -24.07 15.75
N PRO A 72 3.50 -24.42 17.03
CA PRO A 72 2.32 -24.07 17.82
C PRO A 72 2.13 -22.56 17.93
N MET A 73 0.91 -22.07 17.72
CA MET A 73 0.56 -20.64 17.75
C MET A 73 1.07 -19.94 19.01
N ARG A 74 0.96 -20.57 20.18
CA ARG A 74 1.43 -20.02 21.48
C ARG A 74 2.95 -19.85 21.59
N LYS A 75 3.73 -20.43 20.68
CA LYS A 75 5.20 -20.36 20.66
C LYS A 75 5.71 -19.32 19.63
N LEU A 76 4.82 -18.68 18.89
CA LEU A 76 5.20 -17.70 17.89
C LEU A 76 5.70 -16.41 18.55
N SER A 77 6.76 -15.85 18.02
CA SER A 77 7.15 -14.46 18.31
C SER A 77 6.08 -13.48 17.81
N LYS A 78 6.10 -12.21 18.29
CA LYS A 78 5.18 -11.16 17.79
C LYS A 78 5.18 -11.09 16.26
N GLY A 79 6.36 -11.05 15.63
CA GLY A 79 6.47 -10.97 14.17
C GLY A 79 5.93 -12.23 13.45
N ASN A 80 6.17 -13.44 13.99
CA ASN A 80 5.61 -14.64 13.41
C ASN A 80 4.09 -14.76 13.63
N ALA A 81 3.57 -14.28 14.75
CA ALA A 81 2.13 -14.19 14.97
C ALA A 81 1.49 -13.22 13.97
N GLN A 82 2.16 -12.10 13.66
CA GLN A 82 1.74 -11.14 12.63
C GLN A 82 1.71 -11.79 11.24
N LYS A 83 2.73 -12.58 10.87
CA LYS A 83 2.75 -13.36 9.62
C LYS A 83 1.54 -14.29 9.51
N VAL A 84 1.15 -14.95 10.61
CA VAL A 84 -0.05 -15.82 10.62
C VAL A 84 -1.34 -15.00 10.50
N ALA A 85 -1.43 -13.83 11.13
CA ALA A 85 -2.58 -12.93 10.99
C ALA A 85 -2.74 -12.44 9.53
N LEU A 86 -1.63 -12.08 8.86
CA LEU A 86 -1.62 -11.73 7.44
C LEU A 86 -2.05 -12.91 6.56
N ALA A 87 -1.51 -14.10 6.80
CA ALA A 87 -1.94 -15.30 6.10
C ALA A 87 -3.44 -15.57 6.29
N GLN A 88 -3.97 -15.44 7.52
CA GLN A 88 -5.39 -15.59 7.79
C GLN A 88 -6.26 -14.60 7.01
N ALA A 89 -5.83 -13.35 6.91
CA ALA A 89 -6.57 -12.31 6.20
C ALA A 89 -6.66 -12.57 4.69
N LEU A 90 -5.67 -13.29 4.14
CA LEU A 90 -5.50 -13.59 2.71
C LEU A 90 -5.88 -15.03 2.31
N LEU A 91 -6.42 -15.84 3.24
CA LEU A 91 -6.88 -17.21 2.94
C LEU A 91 -7.94 -17.24 1.84
N ASP A 92 -8.89 -16.35 1.94
CA ASP A 92 -9.95 -16.13 0.96
C ASP A 92 -9.79 -14.72 0.40
N PRO A 93 -9.79 -14.54 -0.95
CA PRO A 93 -9.57 -13.23 -1.56
C PRO A 93 -10.56 -12.18 -1.02
N PRO A 94 -10.11 -11.15 -0.29
CA PRO A 94 -11.00 -10.15 0.28
C PRO A 94 -11.45 -9.14 -0.77
N GLN A 95 -12.65 -8.59 -0.63
CA GLN A 95 -13.08 -7.39 -1.35
C GLN A 95 -12.61 -6.11 -0.63
N LEU A 96 -12.46 -6.19 0.69
CA LEU A 96 -11.87 -5.12 1.51
C LEU A 96 -10.89 -5.74 2.50
N LEU A 97 -9.66 -5.31 2.42
CA LEU A 97 -8.58 -5.69 3.34
C LEU A 97 -8.19 -4.47 4.17
N VAL A 98 -8.33 -4.57 5.48
CA VAL A 98 -7.95 -3.51 6.42
C VAL A 98 -6.85 -4.03 7.33
N LEU A 99 -5.75 -3.29 7.42
CA LEU A 99 -4.59 -3.69 8.21
C LEU A 99 -4.16 -2.54 9.13
N ASP A 100 -3.90 -2.88 10.37
CA ASP A 100 -3.46 -1.93 11.38
C ASP A 100 -1.98 -2.19 11.67
N GLU A 101 -1.11 -1.26 11.27
CA GLU A 101 0.35 -1.33 11.38
C GLU A 101 0.96 -2.69 10.93
N PRO A 102 0.61 -3.21 9.75
CA PRO A 102 0.92 -4.60 9.38
C PRO A 102 2.41 -4.90 9.22
N TRP A 103 3.28 -3.90 9.08
CA TRP A 103 4.73 -4.07 8.99
C TRP A 103 5.42 -4.14 10.36
N ALA A 104 4.71 -3.81 11.45
CA ALA A 104 5.30 -3.78 12.77
C ALA A 104 5.85 -5.16 13.19
N GLY A 105 7.13 -5.20 13.52
CA GLY A 105 7.82 -6.43 13.97
C GLY A 105 8.13 -7.46 12.90
N LEU A 106 7.91 -7.16 11.62
CA LEU A 106 8.34 -7.99 10.50
C LEU A 106 9.82 -7.75 10.17
N ASP A 107 10.47 -8.78 9.63
CA ASP A 107 11.81 -8.68 9.06
C ASP A 107 11.78 -8.10 7.63
N ALA A 108 12.94 -7.68 7.10
CA ALA A 108 13.03 -7.03 5.78
C ALA A 108 12.46 -7.88 4.63
N THR A 109 12.63 -9.20 4.69
CA THR A 109 12.09 -10.12 3.69
C THR A 109 10.56 -10.16 3.75
N ALA A 110 10.01 -10.24 4.96
CA ALA A 110 8.56 -10.21 5.15
C ALA A 110 7.95 -8.85 4.76
N HIS A 111 8.69 -7.74 4.90
CA HIS A 111 8.26 -6.42 4.40
C HIS A 111 8.02 -6.42 2.89
N SER A 112 8.97 -6.95 2.10
CA SER A 112 8.80 -7.03 0.64
C SER A 112 7.67 -7.97 0.26
N THR A 113 7.62 -9.15 0.86
CA THR A 113 6.55 -10.13 0.62
C THR A 113 5.17 -9.57 0.93
N LEU A 114 5.03 -8.83 2.05
CA LEU A 114 3.75 -8.19 2.37
C LEU A 114 3.33 -7.19 1.29
N ARG A 115 4.25 -6.36 0.81
CA ARG A 115 3.96 -5.41 -0.27
C ARG A 115 3.46 -6.12 -1.52
N ASP A 116 4.12 -7.20 -1.92
CA ASP A 116 3.73 -8.00 -3.08
C ASP A 116 2.33 -8.60 -2.89
N LEU A 117 2.04 -9.16 -1.72
CA LEU A 117 0.73 -9.71 -1.37
C LEU A 117 -0.38 -8.65 -1.39
N LEU A 118 -0.10 -7.42 -0.94
CA LEU A 118 -1.07 -6.32 -0.99
C LEU A 118 -1.31 -5.84 -2.43
N THR A 119 -0.25 -5.79 -3.24
CA THR A 119 -0.35 -5.46 -4.67
C THR A 119 -1.18 -6.52 -5.40
N GLU A 120 -0.88 -7.80 -5.21
CA GLU A 120 -1.66 -8.90 -5.78
C GLU A 120 -3.15 -8.83 -5.38
N ALA A 121 -3.44 -8.54 -4.11
CA ALA A 121 -4.82 -8.38 -3.65
C ALA A 121 -5.53 -7.19 -4.34
N ALA A 122 -4.84 -6.07 -4.50
CA ALA A 122 -5.36 -4.89 -5.19
C ALA A 122 -5.59 -5.16 -6.69
N ASP A 123 -4.67 -5.85 -7.35
CA ASP A 123 -4.79 -6.25 -8.76
C ASP A 123 -5.97 -7.22 -8.99
N GLN A 124 -6.30 -8.03 -7.98
CA GLN A 124 -7.49 -8.88 -7.96
C GLN A 124 -8.79 -8.12 -7.63
N GLY A 125 -8.72 -6.81 -7.45
CA GLY A 125 -9.86 -5.92 -7.23
C GLY A 125 -10.21 -5.66 -5.76
N ALA A 126 -9.35 -6.05 -4.81
CA ALA A 126 -9.55 -5.71 -3.41
C ALA A 126 -9.30 -4.21 -3.15
N ALA A 127 -10.13 -3.58 -2.36
CA ALA A 127 -9.80 -2.31 -1.72
C ALA A 127 -8.90 -2.60 -0.51
N VAL A 128 -7.68 -2.05 -0.50
CA VAL A 128 -6.71 -2.22 0.59
C VAL A 128 -6.58 -0.93 1.36
N ALA A 129 -6.76 -0.97 2.67
CA ALA A 129 -6.54 0.15 3.57
C ALA A 129 -5.62 -0.28 4.72
N PHE A 130 -4.60 0.50 5.01
CA PHE A 130 -3.67 0.22 6.11
C PHE A 130 -3.28 1.50 6.84
N THR A 131 -2.91 1.35 8.12
CA THR A 131 -2.26 2.40 8.91
C THR A 131 -0.75 2.16 8.88
N GLU A 132 0.03 3.24 8.81
CA GLU A 132 1.49 3.15 8.79
C GLU A 132 2.11 4.51 9.18
N HIS A 133 3.20 4.48 9.94
CA HIS A 133 3.94 5.66 10.37
C HIS A 133 5.21 5.90 9.54
N SER A 134 5.74 4.87 8.88
CA SER A 134 6.91 4.99 8.02
C SER A 134 6.56 5.65 6.69
N ALA A 135 7.06 6.86 6.47
CA ALA A 135 6.86 7.57 5.22
C ALA A 135 7.39 6.80 4.00
N ASP A 136 8.46 6.01 4.15
CA ASP A 136 9.04 5.21 3.06
C ASP A 136 8.11 4.05 2.66
N VAL A 137 7.51 3.36 3.64
CA VAL A 137 6.53 2.30 3.39
C VAL A 137 5.29 2.87 2.73
N VAL A 138 4.77 3.99 3.25
CA VAL A 138 3.61 4.68 2.65
C VAL A 138 3.91 5.07 1.20
N ARG A 139 5.06 5.68 0.93
CA ARG A 139 5.46 6.09 -0.43
C ARG A 139 5.57 4.91 -1.40
N SER A 140 6.10 3.79 -0.95
CA SER A 140 6.32 2.63 -1.82
C SER A 140 5.09 1.75 -2.03
N THR A 141 4.03 1.91 -1.23
CA THR A 141 2.91 0.97 -1.21
C THR A 141 1.55 1.62 -1.48
N ALA A 142 1.30 2.83 -0.93
CA ALA A 142 -0.02 3.45 -1.02
C ALA A 142 -0.22 4.20 -2.33
N THR A 143 -1.40 4.05 -2.95
CA THR A 143 -1.83 4.86 -4.10
C THR A 143 -2.49 6.17 -3.67
N ARG A 144 -3.07 6.20 -2.47
CA ARG A 144 -3.70 7.37 -1.85
C ARG A 144 -3.38 7.40 -0.37
N VAL A 145 -3.04 8.57 0.14
CA VAL A 145 -2.71 8.79 1.55
C VAL A 145 -3.76 9.69 2.19
N CYS A 146 -4.18 9.33 3.39
CA CYS A 146 -5.03 10.16 4.22
C CYS A 146 -4.38 10.33 5.59
N GLU A 147 -4.36 11.53 6.09
CA GLU A 147 -3.91 11.84 7.44
C GLU A 147 -5.11 11.93 8.37
N LEU A 148 -5.02 11.27 9.51
CA LEU A 148 -6.02 11.36 10.58
C LEU A 148 -5.43 12.15 11.75
N ASP A 149 -5.87 13.41 11.89
CA ASP A 149 -5.50 14.26 13.02
C ASP A 149 -6.74 14.63 13.82
N ARG A 150 -6.71 14.39 15.13
CA ARG A 150 -7.78 14.75 16.09
C ARG A 150 -9.19 14.36 15.62
N GLY A 151 -9.32 13.18 15.03
CA GLY A 151 -10.59 12.66 14.52
C GLY A 151 -11.04 13.25 13.18
N ARG A 152 -10.22 14.09 12.53
CA ARG A 152 -10.48 14.63 11.20
C ARG A 152 -9.62 13.91 10.17
N LEU A 153 -10.24 13.31 9.17
CA LEU A 153 -9.57 12.67 8.06
C LEU A 153 -9.38 13.69 6.92
N THR A 154 -8.13 13.92 6.55
CA THR A 154 -7.76 14.80 5.43
C THR A 154 -7.06 13.96 4.36
N THR A 155 -7.46 14.09 3.11
CA THR A 155 -6.70 13.48 2.03
C THR A 155 -5.41 14.29 1.86
N VAL A 156 -4.29 13.67 2.18
CA VAL A 156 -3.01 14.23 1.83
C VAL A 156 -2.81 13.86 0.36
N HIS A 157 -2.75 14.85 -0.49
CA HIS A 157 -2.20 14.60 -1.82
C HIS A 157 -0.80 14.07 -1.57
N ARG A 158 -0.52 12.83 -1.97
CA ARG A 158 0.84 12.34 -2.05
C ARG A 158 1.63 13.49 -2.63
N PRO A 159 2.73 13.96 -2.01
CA PRO A 159 3.70 14.71 -2.78
C PRO A 159 4.09 13.73 -3.88
N ALA A 160 3.51 13.90 -5.05
CA ALA A 160 3.83 13.09 -6.21
C ALA A 160 5.34 13.18 -6.31
N ASP A 161 6.02 12.04 -6.50
CA ASP A 161 7.44 12.08 -6.80
C ASP A 161 7.57 13.18 -7.82
N LEU A 162 8.27 14.24 -7.45
CA LEU A 162 8.32 15.44 -8.27
C LEU A 162 9.40 15.22 -9.31
N THR A 163 9.16 15.69 -10.50
CA THR A 163 10.15 15.72 -11.58
C THR A 163 10.48 17.16 -11.91
N GLU A 164 11.75 17.49 -11.85
CA GLU A 164 12.27 18.72 -12.42
C GLU A 164 12.61 18.48 -13.89
N LEU A 165 12.00 19.25 -14.77
CA LEU A 165 12.36 19.34 -16.18
C LEU A 165 13.15 20.60 -16.40
N HIS A 166 14.41 20.47 -16.80
CA HIS A 166 15.22 21.58 -17.23
C HIS A 166 15.10 21.73 -18.75
N LEU A 167 14.54 22.82 -19.20
CA LEU A 167 14.22 23.10 -20.59
C LEU A 167 14.91 24.36 -21.10
N ILE A 168 15.38 24.31 -22.33
CA ILE A 168 15.78 25.54 -23.07
C ILE A 168 14.54 26.08 -23.79
N PRO A 169 14.22 27.36 -23.63
CA PRO A 169 13.02 27.96 -24.21
C PRO A 169 12.92 27.80 -25.73
N GLY A 170 11.76 27.36 -26.18
CA GLY A 170 11.29 27.41 -27.54
C GLY A 170 10.23 28.52 -27.71
N ALA A 171 9.33 28.39 -28.67
CA ALA A 171 8.29 29.36 -28.94
C ALA A 171 6.95 29.00 -28.26
N GLY A 172 6.24 30.01 -27.78
CA GLY A 172 4.78 29.99 -27.65
C GLY A 172 4.17 29.13 -26.50
N LEU A 173 4.90 28.79 -25.43
CA LEU A 173 4.33 28.08 -24.27
C LEU A 173 4.34 28.96 -23.02
N ASP A 174 3.18 29.06 -22.39
CA ASP A 174 3.02 29.63 -21.05
C ASP A 174 2.93 28.52 -20.01
N TRP A 175 4.05 28.28 -19.33
CA TRP A 175 4.15 27.27 -18.30
C TRP A 175 3.56 27.71 -16.95
N ASP A 176 3.41 29.00 -16.71
CA ASP A 176 2.89 29.54 -15.45
C ASP A 176 1.40 29.19 -15.26
N HIS A 177 0.68 28.96 -16.37
CA HIS A 177 -0.74 28.57 -16.35
C HIS A 177 -0.97 27.12 -16.81
N HIS A 178 0.09 26.30 -16.95
CA HIS A 178 -0.06 24.92 -17.37
C HIS A 178 -0.63 24.07 -16.24
N PRO A 179 -1.72 23.30 -16.44
CA PRO A 179 -2.46 22.61 -15.36
C PRO A 179 -1.66 21.55 -14.61
N ASP A 180 -0.62 20.99 -15.22
CA ASP A 180 0.21 19.95 -14.63
C ASP A 180 1.50 20.48 -13.99
N VAL A 181 1.81 21.78 -14.13
CA VAL A 181 3.03 22.40 -13.59
C VAL A 181 2.74 23.01 -12.22
N LEU A 182 3.54 22.64 -11.23
CA LEU A 182 3.40 23.08 -9.84
C LEU A 182 4.23 24.33 -9.53
N ASP A 183 5.40 24.46 -10.17
CA ASP A 183 6.30 25.59 -9.99
C ASP A 183 7.12 25.80 -11.26
N VAL A 184 7.41 27.08 -11.57
CA VAL A 184 8.21 27.49 -12.74
C VAL A 184 9.34 28.39 -12.27
N ARG A 185 10.57 27.91 -12.40
CA ARG A 185 11.77 28.72 -12.11
C ARG A 185 12.51 29.05 -13.39
N ARG A 186 12.72 30.36 -13.64
CA ARG A 186 13.52 30.82 -14.75
C ARG A 186 14.95 31.06 -14.30
N THR A 187 15.90 30.54 -15.05
CA THR A 187 17.34 30.63 -14.78
C THR A 187 18.04 31.15 -16.03
N ASP A 188 19.28 31.61 -15.91
CA ASP A 188 20.10 32.02 -17.05
C ASP A 188 20.31 30.90 -18.08
N ALA A 189 20.22 29.63 -17.63
CA ALA A 189 20.37 28.45 -18.48
C ALA A 189 19.06 27.93 -19.07
N GLY A 190 17.90 28.51 -18.72
CA GLY A 190 16.61 28.08 -19.23
C GLY A 190 15.48 28.12 -18.20
N VAL A 191 14.52 27.22 -18.34
CA VAL A 191 13.34 27.12 -17.47
C VAL A 191 13.35 25.76 -16.76
N VAL A 192 13.13 25.78 -15.47
CA VAL A 192 12.96 24.59 -14.64
C VAL A 192 11.49 24.48 -14.25
N LEU A 193 10.87 23.40 -14.66
CA LEU A 193 9.49 23.07 -14.30
C LEU A 193 9.49 22.02 -13.21
N LEU A 194 8.69 22.22 -12.18
CA LEU A 194 8.41 21.22 -11.16
C LEU A 194 7.00 20.65 -11.40
N LEU A 195 6.91 19.35 -11.57
CA LEU A 195 5.64 18.69 -11.84
C LEU A 195 5.58 17.28 -11.25
N PRO A 196 4.37 16.71 -11.08
CA PRO A 196 4.22 15.33 -10.65
C PRO A 196 4.87 14.35 -11.63
N THR A 197 5.63 13.36 -11.15
CA THR A 197 6.36 12.39 -12.00
C THR A 197 5.46 11.69 -13.01
N GLY A 198 4.19 11.41 -12.68
CA GLY A 198 3.23 10.82 -13.63
C GLY A 198 2.74 11.77 -14.74
N ARG A 199 3.13 13.06 -14.72
CA ARG A 199 2.72 14.08 -15.71
C ARG A 199 3.87 14.62 -16.56
N HIS A 200 5.09 14.20 -16.26
CA HIS A 200 6.27 14.75 -16.95
C HIS A 200 6.33 14.36 -18.42
N ASP A 201 5.87 13.17 -18.82
CA ASP A 201 5.88 12.74 -20.22
C ASP A 201 4.98 13.62 -21.10
N ALA A 202 3.79 13.97 -20.60
CA ALA A 202 2.89 14.88 -21.33
C ALA A 202 3.47 16.28 -21.47
N ALA A 203 4.10 16.81 -20.41
CA ALA A 203 4.78 18.09 -20.43
C ALA A 203 6.01 18.08 -21.38
N LEU A 204 6.78 16.99 -21.39
CA LEU A 204 7.89 16.79 -22.32
C LEU A 204 7.43 16.81 -23.79
N LEU A 205 6.38 16.06 -24.11
CA LEU A 205 5.82 16.03 -25.46
C LEU A 205 5.33 17.43 -25.88
N THR A 206 4.70 18.15 -24.98
CA THR A 206 4.24 19.52 -25.22
C THR A 206 5.43 20.44 -25.49
N ALA A 207 6.48 20.39 -24.67
CA ALA A 207 7.69 21.19 -24.87
C ALA A 207 8.35 20.92 -26.22
N LEU A 208 8.60 19.64 -26.54
CA LEU A 208 9.25 19.23 -27.78
C LEU A 208 8.46 19.64 -29.01
N ASN A 209 7.13 19.52 -29.01
CA ASN A 209 6.27 19.94 -30.10
C ASN A 209 6.30 21.47 -30.37
N HIS A 210 6.68 22.23 -29.35
CA HIS A 210 6.82 23.69 -29.47
C HIS A 210 8.29 24.16 -29.61
N GLY A 211 9.18 23.24 -29.98
CA GLY A 211 10.57 23.56 -30.24
C GLY A 211 11.42 23.85 -29.01
N TRP A 212 10.95 23.43 -27.81
CA TRP A 212 11.76 23.47 -26.59
C TRP A 212 12.72 22.31 -26.58
N SER A 213 13.91 22.52 -26.02
CA SER A 213 14.91 21.46 -25.89
C SER A 213 15.01 20.99 -24.43
N VAL A 214 15.13 19.67 -24.23
CA VAL A 214 15.27 19.08 -22.91
C VAL A 214 16.73 18.97 -22.54
N VAL A 215 17.12 19.56 -21.42
CA VAL A 215 18.49 19.49 -20.88
C VAL A 215 18.60 18.34 -19.89
N THR A 216 17.65 18.24 -18.95
CA THR A 216 17.68 17.22 -17.89
C THR A 216 16.25 16.92 -17.43
N VAL A 217 16.03 15.65 -17.12
CA VAL A 217 14.85 15.15 -16.40
C VAL A 217 15.34 14.55 -15.09
N ARG A 218 14.96 15.10 -13.96
CA ARG A 218 15.42 14.66 -12.66
C ARG A 218 14.24 14.44 -11.72
N GLN A 219 14.18 13.24 -11.13
CA GLN A 219 13.26 13.03 -10.02
C GLN A 219 13.79 13.72 -8.76
N VAL A 220 12.93 14.51 -8.13
CA VAL A 220 13.25 15.26 -6.90
C VAL A 220 12.44 14.64 -5.76
N LYS A 221 13.11 14.30 -4.68
CA LYS A 221 12.41 13.94 -3.45
C LYS A 221 11.93 15.23 -2.80
N PRO A 222 10.66 15.35 -2.42
CA PRO A 222 10.22 16.46 -1.59
C PRO A 222 10.98 16.41 -0.25
N GLU A 223 11.53 17.56 0.13
CA GLU A 223 12.13 17.74 1.46
C GLU A 223 11.08 17.63 2.56
#